data_55b3848e3d5a06a3771651f5c47c381c
#
_entry.id   55b3848e3d5a06a3771651f5c47c381c
#
_cell.length_a   1.000
_cell.length_b   1.000
_cell.length_c   1.000
_cell.angle_alpha   90.00
_cell.angle_beta   90.00
_cell.angle_gamma   90.00
#
_symmetry.space_group_name_H-M   'P 1'
#
loop_
_entity.id
_entity.type
_entity.pdbx_description
1 polymer ?
#
loop_
_entity_poly.entity_id
_entity_poly.type
_entity_poly.pdbx_seq_one_letter_code
_entity_poly.pdbx_strand_id
1 'polypeptide(L)'
;RVFSHPFGRVPMTEYRNGQDAQGDFEGVLQLIDAYDLMQSDRLNDRMQFSDALLVLTGVMGIVEGLTGEPGPAAMERLRQERTLALPDSEAKAEWLVKNPQEKDVDVLRRALAEDIHKFSMTPDFADERFAGNASGIAIKYKLFNLEQRVRMKERWFVRGLRERARVMAGCLKARGLPAPDADRLQIRIPRRLPANELERAQALSLLKGILPEETLIDNAPLLPSEHQHNKE
;
A
#
# COMPACT_ATOMS: atom_id res chain seq x y z
N ARG A 1 -40.38 17.88 -16.69
CA ARG A 1 -40.33 19.31 -16.33
C ARG A 1 -38.87 19.73 -16.33
N VAL A 2 -38.56 20.76 -17.08
CA VAL A 2 -37.22 21.37 -17.14
C VAL A 2 -37.22 22.58 -16.19
N PHE A 3 -36.27 22.58 -15.24
CA PHE A 3 -36.12 23.72 -14.33
C PHE A 3 -34.83 24.48 -14.68
N SER A 4 -34.92 25.80 -14.73
CA SER A 4 -33.75 26.65 -14.86
C SER A 4 -33.05 26.76 -13.52
N HIS A 5 -31.75 26.67 -13.50
CA HIS A 5 -30.90 26.80 -12.31
C HIS A 5 -29.94 28.00 -12.45
N PRO A 6 -29.53 28.66 -11.35
CA PRO A 6 -28.75 29.89 -11.36
C PRO A 6 -27.26 29.74 -11.67
N PHE A 7 -26.78 28.55 -11.91
CA PHE A 7 -25.33 28.29 -12.02
C PHE A 7 -24.71 28.68 -13.33
N GLY A 8 -25.52 28.95 -14.40
CA GLY A 8 -25.05 29.31 -15.74
C GLY A 8 -24.31 28.22 -16.52
N ARG A 9 -24.05 27.10 -15.87
CA ARG A 9 -23.40 25.88 -16.39
C ARG A 9 -23.83 24.68 -15.60
N VAL A 10 -23.50 23.45 -16.06
CA VAL A 10 -23.79 22.23 -15.33
C VAL A 10 -23.09 22.28 -13.96
N PRO A 11 -23.82 22.16 -12.83
CA PRO A 11 -23.26 22.30 -11.48
C PRO A 11 -22.57 21.01 -11.03
N MET A 12 -21.76 20.43 -11.90
CA MET A 12 -20.95 19.26 -11.64
C MET A 12 -19.50 19.62 -11.91
N THR A 13 -18.63 19.19 -11.01
CA THR A 13 -17.19 19.41 -11.16
C THR A 13 -16.49 18.06 -11.19
N GLU A 14 -15.76 17.81 -12.26
CA GLU A 14 -14.92 16.61 -12.38
C GLU A 14 -13.55 16.88 -11.75
N TYR A 15 -13.11 15.94 -10.92
CA TYR A 15 -11.75 15.93 -10.36
C TYR A 15 -11.01 14.74 -10.96
N ARG A 16 -10.26 14.97 -12.01
CA ARG A 16 -9.46 13.92 -12.67
C ARG A 16 -8.20 13.64 -11.90
N ASN A 17 -7.83 12.37 -11.86
CA ASN A 17 -6.56 11.93 -11.30
C ASN A 17 -5.38 12.26 -12.24
N GLY A 18 -5.62 12.26 -13.54
CA GLY A 18 -4.65 12.53 -14.60
C GLY A 18 -5.31 12.85 -15.93
N GLN A 19 -4.53 12.91 -17.00
CA GLN A 19 -5.03 13.17 -18.35
C GLN A 19 -5.99 12.06 -18.80
N ASP A 20 -5.63 10.81 -18.54
CA ASP A 20 -6.35 9.62 -19.01
C ASP A 20 -7.45 9.20 -18.02
N ALA A 21 -7.66 9.97 -16.95
CA ALA A 21 -8.63 9.69 -15.89
C ALA A 21 -8.48 8.32 -15.21
N GLN A 22 -7.29 7.71 -15.32
CA GLN A 22 -6.97 6.41 -14.71
C GLN A 22 -6.63 6.54 -13.24
N GLY A 23 -6.94 5.50 -12.47
CA GLY A 23 -6.51 5.34 -11.08
C GLY A 23 -5.01 5.03 -10.99
N ASP A 24 -4.43 5.22 -9.81
CA ASP A 24 -2.99 5.03 -9.62
C ASP A 24 -2.53 3.59 -9.71
N PHE A 25 -3.43 2.67 -9.41
CA PHE A 25 -3.18 1.23 -9.39
C PHE A 25 -3.45 0.56 -10.75
N GLU A 26 -4.16 1.23 -11.68
CA GLU A 26 -4.56 0.61 -12.95
C GLU A 26 -3.36 0.17 -13.79
N GLY A 27 -2.27 0.93 -13.77
CA GLY A 27 -1.06 0.55 -14.48
C GLY A 27 -0.31 -0.66 -13.90
N VAL A 28 -0.65 -1.08 -12.70
CA VAL A 28 -0.03 -2.21 -11.99
C VAL A 28 -1.03 -3.29 -11.59
N LEU A 29 -2.25 -3.22 -12.12
CA LEU A 29 -3.34 -4.12 -11.76
C LEU A 29 -2.98 -5.59 -11.98
N GLN A 30 -2.33 -5.92 -13.10
CA GLN A 30 -1.89 -7.28 -13.39
C GLN A 30 -0.86 -7.81 -12.39
N LEU A 31 0.01 -6.94 -11.86
CA LEU A 31 0.98 -7.32 -10.83
C LEU A 31 0.29 -7.54 -9.49
N ILE A 32 -0.72 -6.73 -9.17
CA ILE A 32 -1.56 -6.88 -7.97
C ILE A 32 -2.32 -8.21 -8.04
N ASP A 33 -2.97 -8.49 -9.17
CA ASP A 33 -3.69 -9.75 -9.38
C ASP A 33 -2.76 -10.97 -9.26
N ALA A 34 -1.56 -10.90 -9.81
CA ALA A 34 -0.55 -11.96 -9.69
C ALA A 34 -0.08 -12.15 -8.23
N TYR A 35 0.10 -11.05 -7.50
CA TYR A 35 0.46 -11.10 -6.08
C TYR A 35 -0.66 -11.72 -5.24
N ASP A 36 -1.90 -11.32 -5.46
CA ASP A 36 -3.07 -11.83 -4.73
C ASP A 36 -3.31 -13.31 -5.02
N LEU A 37 -3.18 -13.74 -6.29
CA LEU A 37 -3.27 -15.14 -6.67
C LEU A 37 -2.22 -15.98 -5.95
N MET A 38 -0.96 -15.55 -5.98
CA MET A 38 0.14 -16.23 -5.32
C MET A 38 -0.06 -16.34 -3.80
N GLN A 39 -0.57 -15.29 -3.15
CA GLN A 39 -0.88 -15.31 -1.71
C GLN A 39 -2.03 -16.27 -1.39
N SER A 40 -3.05 -16.32 -2.25
CA SER A 40 -4.18 -17.24 -2.13
C SER A 40 -3.73 -18.70 -2.29
N ASP A 41 -2.89 -18.98 -3.28
CA ASP A 41 -2.33 -20.32 -3.50
C ASP A 41 -1.45 -20.76 -2.32
N ARG A 42 -0.64 -19.86 -1.79
CA ARG A 42 0.19 -20.13 -0.60
C ARG A 42 -0.66 -20.47 0.62
N LEU A 43 -1.77 -19.77 0.82
CA LEU A 43 -2.71 -20.05 1.89
C LEU A 43 -3.39 -21.40 1.69
N ASN A 44 -3.88 -21.68 0.49
CA ASN A 44 -4.51 -22.93 0.13
C ASN A 44 -3.56 -24.11 0.27
N ASP A 45 -2.33 -23.99 -0.21
CA ASP A 45 -1.29 -25.00 -0.01
C ASP A 45 -1.11 -25.29 1.49
N ARG A 46 -0.99 -24.28 2.34
CA ARG A 46 -0.86 -24.48 3.80
C ARG A 46 -2.09 -25.15 4.43
N MET A 47 -3.27 -24.83 3.97
CA MET A 47 -4.50 -25.49 4.44
C MET A 47 -4.52 -26.97 4.01
N GLN A 48 -4.12 -27.27 2.77
CA GLN A 48 -4.03 -28.65 2.26
C GLN A 48 -2.89 -29.44 2.93
N PHE A 49 -1.82 -28.80 3.40
CA PHE A 49 -0.75 -29.48 4.13
C PHE A 49 -1.16 -30.00 5.52
N SER A 50 -2.25 -29.51 6.07
CA SER A 50 -2.82 -30.09 7.28
C SER A 50 -3.39 -31.51 7.02
N ASP A 51 -3.62 -31.87 5.75
CA ASP A 51 -4.11 -33.16 5.28
C ASP A 51 -2.97 -33.97 4.60
N ALA A 52 -1.79 -34.01 5.20
CA ALA A 52 -0.69 -34.82 4.70
C ALA A 52 -1.13 -36.27 4.47
N LEU A 53 -0.84 -36.82 3.28
CA LEU A 53 -1.21 -38.16 2.91
C LEU A 53 -0.17 -39.15 3.49
N LEU A 54 -0.62 -40.08 4.36
CA LEU A 54 0.22 -41.15 4.84
C LEU A 54 0.27 -42.24 3.76
N VAL A 55 1.45 -42.46 3.19
CA VAL A 55 1.73 -43.53 2.24
C VAL A 55 2.30 -44.71 3.00
N LEU A 56 1.60 -45.85 2.92
CA LEU A 56 2.02 -47.11 3.52
C LEU A 56 2.44 -48.06 2.40
N THR A 57 3.69 -48.48 2.39
CA THR A 57 4.24 -49.43 1.40
C THR A 57 4.55 -50.77 2.09
N GLY A 58 4.22 -51.90 1.43
CA GLY A 58 4.51 -53.22 1.96
C GLY A 58 3.55 -53.71 3.05
N VAL A 59 2.38 -53.06 3.21
CA VAL A 59 1.47 -53.24 4.34
C VAL A 59 0.20 -54.05 3.93
N MET A 60 0.20 -54.70 2.77
CA MET A 60 -1.00 -55.33 2.16
C MET A 60 -1.65 -56.46 2.99
N GLY A 61 -1.14 -56.86 4.12
CA GLY A 61 -1.80 -57.84 5.01
C GLY A 61 -2.16 -57.25 6.37
N ILE A 62 -1.78 -56.03 6.67
CA ILE A 62 -1.87 -55.47 8.03
C ILE A 62 -3.26 -54.92 8.32
N VAL A 63 -3.88 -54.33 7.32
CA VAL A 63 -5.21 -53.69 7.47
C VAL A 63 -6.29 -54.76 7.75
N GLU A 64 -6.08 -56.00 7.26
CA GLU A 64 -6.98 -57.14 7.52
C GLU A 64 -6.51 -58.02 8.68
N GLY A 65 -5.19 -58.11 8.91
CA GLY A 65 -4.63 -59.08 9.85
C GLY A 65 -4.44 -58.60 11.29
N LEU A 66 -4.28 -57.31 11.52
CA LEU A 66 -4.03 -56.77 12.87
C LEU A 66 -5.29 -56.55 13.72
N THR A 67 -6.45 -56.36 13.06
CA THR A 67 -7.66 -56.02 13.78
C THR A 67 -8.84 -56.93 13.46
N GLY A 68 -8.77 -57.79 12.42
CA GLY A 68 -9.93 -58.56 11.94
C GLY A 68 -11.10 -57.72 11.49
N GLU A 69 -10.91 -56.41 11.35
CA GLU A 69 -11.93 -55.43 11.00
C GLU A 69 -11.72 -54.88 9.57
N PRO A 70 -12.80 -54.50 8.88
CA PRO A 70 -12.69 -53.93 7.55
C PRO A 70 -11.83 -52.63 7.57
N GLY A 71 -11.10 -52.37 6.45
CA GLY A 71 -10.12 -51.29 6.28
C GLY A 71 -10.48 -49.91 6.79
N PRO A 72 -11.75 -49.45 6.69
CA PRO A 72 -12.14 -48.13 7.23
C PRO A 72 -12.03 -48.05 8.77
N ALA A 73 -12.32 -49.12 9.52
CA ALA A 73 -12.26 -49.13 10.99
C ALA A 73 -10.81 -49.12 11.50
N ALA A 74 -9.91 -49.82 10.80
CA ALA A 74 -8.48 -49.80 11.10
C ALA A 74 -7.87 -48.42 10.86
N MET A 75 -8.29 -47.73 9.81
CA MET A 75 -7.85 -46.36 9.52
C MET A 75 -8.33 -45.35 10.58
N GLU A 76 -9.55 -45.52 11.09
CA GLU A 76 -10.08 -44.64 12.14
C GLU A 76 -9.32 -44.84 13.47
N ARG A 77 -8.97 -46.06 13.84
CA ARG A 77 -8.09 -46.35 15.01
C ARG A 77 -6.72 -45.74 14.83
N LEU A 78 -6.14 -45.85 13.65
CA LEU A 78 -4.85 -45.22 13.33
C LEU A 78 -4.87 -43.69 13.54
N ARG A 79 -5.97 -43.05 13.21
CA ARG A 79 -6.20 -41.62 13.47
C ARG A 79 -6.33 -41.30 14.96
N GLN A 80 -7.01 -42.18 15.72
CA GLN A 80 -7.27 -42.01 17.16
C GLN A 80 -6.03 -42.30 18.02
N GLU A 81 -5.34 -43.40 17.76
CA GLU A 81 -4.19 -43.85 18.55
C GLU A 81 -2.87 -43.21 18.12
N ARG A 82 -2.82 -42.62 16.92
CA ARG A 82 -1.61 -42.00 16.33
C ARG A 82 -0.38 -42.93 16.30
N THR A 83 -0.60 -44.24 16.40
CA THR A 83 0.43 -45.25 16.45
C THR A 83 0.29 -46.16 15.25
N LEU A 84 1.37 -46.40 14.53
CA LEU A 84 1.44 -47.34 13.42
C LEU A 84 2.49 -48.41 13.75
N ALA A 85 2.06 -49.63 13.96
CA ALA A 85 2.96 -50.80 14.08
C ALA A 85 3.18 -51.38 12.68
N LEU A 86 4.42 -51.40 12.22
CA LEU A 86 4.80 -52.03 10.95
C LEU A 86 5.28 -53.44 11.22
N PRO A 87 4.66 -54.49 10.65
CA PRO A 87 4.96 -55.86 10.98
C PRO A 87 6.16 -56.42 10.24
N ASP A 88 6.61 -55.80 9.17
CA ASP A 88 7.72 -56.31 8.36
C ASP A 88 8.86 -55.28 8.29
N SER A 89 10.10 -55.78 8.20
CA SER A 89 11.31 -54.96 8.08
C SER A 89 11.36 -54.16 6.76
N GLU A 90 10.59 -54.57 5.76
CA GLU A 90 10.50 -53.88 4.48
C GLU A 90 9.30 -52.89 4.38
N ALA A 91 8.40 -52.94 5.36
CA ALA A 91 7.26 -52.04 5.40
C ALA A 91 7.71 -50.62 5.76
N LYS A 92 7.27 -49.65 4.97
CA LYS A 92 7.58 -48.22 5.16
C LYS A 92 6.32 -47.41 5.29
N ALA A 93 6.34 -46.48 6.23
CA ALA A 93 5.32 -45.44 6.38
C ALA A 93 5.98 -44.11 6.17
N GLU A 94 5.57 -43.40 5.14
CA GLU A 94 6.11 -42.10 4.82
C GLU A 94 4.96 -41.08 4.64
N TRP A 95 5.13 -39.92 5.19
CA TRP A 95 4.22 -38.82 4.91
C TRP A 95 4.58 -38.26 3.55
N LEU A 96 3.66 -38.34 2.60
CA LEU A 96 3.77 -37.61 1.32
C LEU A 96 3.46 -36.15 1.59
N VAL A 97 4.50 -35.42 1.90
CA VAL A 97 4.44 -33.97 2.08
C VAL A 97 4.94 -33.34 0.79
N LYS A 98 4.10 -32.56 0.13
CA LYS A 98 4.55 -31.63 -0.93
C LYS A 98 5.55 -30.69 -0.24
N ASN A 99 6.82 -30.75 -0.58
CA ASN A 99 7.81 -29.82 -0.07
C ASN A 99 7.73 -28.54 -0.91
N PRO A 100 6.96 -27.52 -0.49
CA PRO A 100 6.92 -26.27 -1.26
C PRO A 100 8.32 -25.67 -1.17
N GLN A 101 8.83 -25.25 -2.31
CA GLN A 101 10.06 -24.46 -2.35
C GLN A 101 9.72 -23.06 -1.80
N GLU A 102 9.49 -22.96 -0.50
CA GLU A 102 9.09 -21.70 0.17
C GLU A 102 10.04 -20.55 -0.16
N LYS A 103 11.32 -20.87 -0.39
CA LYS A 103 12.31 -19.86 -0.78
C LYS A 103 12.01 -19.23 -2.13
N ASP A 104 11.63 -20.02 -3.13
CA ASP A 104 11.34 -19.51 -4.47
C ASP A 104 10.06 -18.69 -4.48
N VAL A 105 9.05 -19.15 -3.73
CA VAL A 105 7.79 -18.40 -3.57
C VAL A 105 8.02 -17.07 -2.87
N ASP A 106 8.89 -17.04 -1.84
CA ASP A 106 9.18 -15.78 -1.13
C ASP A 106 10.01 -14.81 -1.99
N VAL A 107 10.92 -15.32 -2.83
CA VAL A 107 11.66 -14.51 -3.80
C VAL A 107 10.69 -13.88 -4.82
N LEU A 108 9.77 -14.67 -5.37
CA LEU A 108 8.77 -14.16 -6.32
C LEU A 108 7.84 -13.13 -5.66
N ARG A 109 7.38 -13.40 -4.44
CA ARG A 109 6.55 -12.47 -3.66
C ARG A 109 7.21 -11.11 -3.47
N ARG A 110 8.49 -11.12 -3.09
CA ARG A 110 9.26 -9.89 -2.92
C ARG A 110 9.44 -9.15 -4.24
N ALA A 111 9.78 -9.87 -5.30
CA ALA A 111 9.93 -9.28 -6.62
C ALA A 111 8.63 -8.62 -7.10
N LEU A 112 7.48 -9.28 -6.95
CA LEU A 112 6.18 -8.71 -7.30
C LEU A 112 5.85 -7.47 -6.47
N ALA A 113 6.10 -7.50 -5.15
CA ALA A 113 5.89 -6.34 -4.28
C ALA A 113 6.79 -5.16 -4.69
N GLU A 114 8.08 -5.41 -4.93
CA GLU A 114 9.03 -4.40 -5.39
C GLU A 114 8.60 -3.79 -6.75
N ASP A 115 8.15 -4.62 -7.68
CA ASP A 115 7.68 -4.16 -9.00
C ASP A 115 6.37 -3.36 -8.89
N ILE A 116 5.42 -3.74 -8.02
CA ILE A 116 4.21 -2.96 -7.75
C ILE A 116 4.59 -1.56 -7.28
N HIS A 117 5.48 -1.45 -6.29
CA HIS A 117 5.95 -0.15 -5.78
C HIS A 117 6.70 0.65 -6.83
N LYS A 118 7.57 0.01 -7.60
CA LYS A 118 8.37 0.63 -8.66
C LYS A 118 7.51 1.20 -9.79
N PHE A 119 6.61 0.40 -10.35
CA PHE A 119 5.78 0.81 -11.48
C PHE A 119 4.61 1.71 -11.07
N SER A 120 4.11 1.57 -9.85
CA SER A 120 3.16 2.54 -9.28
C SER A 120 3.81 3.88 -8.90
N MET A 121 5.15 4.00 -8.98
CA MET A 121 5.90 5.19 -8.50
C MET A 121 5.62 5.53 -7.03
N THR A 122 5.19 4.58 -6.25
CA THR A 122 4.87 4.74 -4.83
C THR A 122 5.90 3.99 -4.00
N PRO A 123 6.72 4.68 -3.20
CA PRO A 123 7.74 4.02 -2.40
C PRO A 123 7.13 3.13 -1.33
N ASP A 124 7.79 2.03 -1.02
CA ASP A 124 7.45 1.21 0.14
C ASP A 124 8.00 1.88 1.42
N PHE A 125 7.12 2.47 2.21
CA PHE A 125 7.49 3.10 3.48
C PHE A 125 7.77 2.08 4.60
N ALA A 126 7.37 0.82 4.43
CA ALA A 126 7.63 -0.26 5.37
C ALA A 126 9.01 -0.91 5.15
N ASP A 127 9.68 -0.66 4.01
CA ASP A 127 11.02 -1.16 3.74
C ASP A 127 12.02 -0.52 4.72
N GLU A 128 12.77 -1.37 5.46
CA GLU A 128 13.83 -0.94 6.37
C GLU A 128 14.87 -0.04 5.68
N ARG A 129 15.11 -0.26 4.38
CA ARG A 129 15.98 0.60 3.56
C ARG A 129 15.42 2.01 3.41
N PHE A 130 14.10 2.19 3.56
CA PHE A 130 13.47 3.50 3.54
C PHE A 130 13.58 4.19 4.90
N ALA A 131 13.37 3.43 5.98
CA ALA A 131 13.36 3.92 7.37
C ALA A 131 14.76 4.11 7.98
N GLY A 132 15.82 3.58 7.33
CA GLY A 132 17.21 3.69 7.82
C GLY A 132 17.70 5.15 7.92
N ASN A 133 18.87 5.37 8.53
CA ASN A 133 19.53 6.67 8.73
C ASN A 133 19.89 7.37 7.39
N ALA A 134 18.88 7.58 6.53
CA ALA A 134 19.06 8.28 5.27
C ALA A 134 19.11 9.80 5.52
N SER A 135 20.07 10.48 4.90
CA SER A 135 20.10 11.94 4.91
C SER A 135 18.85 12.53 4.30
N GLY A 136 18.48 13.75 4.66
CA GLY A 136 17.32 14.44 4.08
C GLY A 136 17.36 14.53 2.55
N ILE A 137 18.57 14.57 1.97
CA ILE A 137 18.78 14.54 0.51
C ILE A 137 18.46 13.15 -0.04
N ALA A 138 18.89 12.08 0.59
CA ALA A 138 18.59 10.72 0.15
C ALA A 138 17.08 10.42 0.19
N ILE A 139 16.37 10.91 1.22
CA ILE A 139 14.90 10.81 1.31
C ILE A 139 14.23 11.56 0.15
N LYS A 140 14.69 12.76 -0.21
CA LYS A 140 14.17 13.51 -1.36
C LYS A 140 14.34 12.76 -2.67
N TYR A 141 15.47 12.09 -2.89
CA TYR A 141 15.68 11.26 -4.08
C TYR A 141 14.75 10.04 -4.11
N LYS A 142 14.56 9.37 -2.98
CA LYS A 142 13.63 8.24 -2.86
C LYS A 142 12.18 8.65 -3.15
N LEU A 143 11.79 9.86 -2.77
CA LEU A 143 10.46 10.41 -2.99
C LEU A 143 10.28 11.11 -4.34
N PHE A 144 11.32 11.22 -5.16
CA PHE A 144 11.28 12.00 -6.40
C PHE A 144 10.17 11.55 -7.36
N ASN A 145 10.03 10.26 -7.60
CA ASN A 145 9.01 9.72 -8.50
C ASN A 145 7.59 9.99 -7.96
N LEU A 146 7.38 9.75 -6.67
CA LEU A 146 6.11 10.07 -6.00
C LEU A 146 5.79 11.55 -6.13
N GLU A 147 6.77 12.43 -5.92
CA GLU A 147 6.62 13.88 -6.01
C GLU A 147 6.22 14.32 -7.42
N GLN A 148 6.82 13.73 -8.47
CA GLN A 148 6.45 14.02 -9.86
C GLN A 148 4.99 13.59 -10.14
N ARG A 149 4.59 12.43 -9.64
CA ARG A 149 3.22 11.94 -9.78
C ARG A 149 2.22 12.86 -9.05
N VAL A 150 2.53 13.25 -7.82
CA VAL A 150 1.70 14.18 -7.05
C VAL A 150 1.57 15.53 -7.75
N ARG A 151 2.65 16.06 -8.36
CA ARG A 151 2.59 17.31 -9.14
C ARG A 151 1.67 17.24 -10.35
N MET A 152 1.65 16.09 -11.04
CA MET A 152 0.69 15.91 -12.14
C MET A 152 -0.75 15.95 -11.64
N LYS A 153 -1.05 15.21 -10.57
CA LYS A 153 -2.39 15.18 -9.96
C LYS A 153 -2.82 16.55 -9.46
N GLU A 154 -1.91 17.27 -8.81
CA GLU A 154 -2.17 18.61 -8.30
C GLU A 154 -2.68 19.56 -9.39
N ARG A 155 -2.09 19.50 -10.59
CA ARG A 155 -2.56 20.34 -11.71
C ARG A 155 -4.02 20.04 -12.07
N TRP A 156 -4.38 18.76 -12.14
CA TRP A 156 -5.75 18.35 -12.46
C TRP A 156 -6.71 18.67 -11.32
N PHE A 157 -6.30 18.47 -10.09
CA PHE A 157 -7.10 18.79 -8.91
C PHE A 157 -7.35 20.29 -8.78
N VAL A 158 -6.32 21.11 -8.95
CA VAL A 158 -6.44 22.58 -8.97
C VAL A 158 -7.36 23.06 -10.09
N ARG A 159 -7.31 22.41 -11.26
CA ARG A 159 -8.26 22.70 -12.34
C ARG A 159 -9.71 22.45 -11.90
N GLY A 160 -9.97 21.31 -11.26
CA GLY A 160 -11.29 20.99 -10.71
C GLY A 160 -11.74 22.01 -9.66
N LEU A 161 -10.84 22.40 -8.75
CA LEU A 161 -11.15 23.42 -7.73
C LEU A 161 -11.51 24.78 -8.36
N ARG A 162 -10.81 25.23 -9.40
CA ARG A 162 -11.13 26.46 -10.13
C ARG A 162 -12.49 26.35 -10.81
N GLU A 163 -12.78 25.21 -11.45
CA GLU A 163 -14.10 24.97 -12.05
C GLU A 163 -15.22 25.03 -11.02
N ARG A 164 -15.04 24.42 -9.87
CA ARG A 164 -15.97 24.51 -8.75
C ARG A 164 -16.16 25.95 -8.28
N ALA A 165 -15.07 26.70 -8.15
CA ALA A 165 -15.13 28.11 -7.76
C ALA A 165 -15.90 28.96 -8.78
N ARG A 166 -15.74 28.72 -10.10
CA ARG A 166 -16.51 29.39 -11.14
C ARG A 166 -18.00 29.10 -11.04
N VAL A 167 -18.39 27.85 -10.78
CA VAL A 167 -19.78 27.44 -10.56
C VAL A 167 -20.38 28.19 -9.37
N MET A 168 -19.64 28.24 -8.26
CA MET A 168 -20.05 28.92 -7.03
C MET A 168 -20.16 30.46 -7.27
N ALA A 169 -19.19 31.06 -7.94
CA ALA A 169 -19.20 32.48 -8.28
C ALA A 169 -20.39 32.84 -9.19
N GLY A 170 -20.75 31.97 -10.15
CA GLY A 170 -21.94 32.12 -10.98
C GLY A 170 -23.24 32.15 -10.15
N CYS A 171 -23.35 31.25 -9.18
CA CYS A 171 -24.50 31.22 -8.29
C CYS A 171 -24.60 32.47 -7.40
N LEU A 172 -23.48 32.97 -6.86
CA LEU A 172 -23.44 34.19 -6.07
C LEU A 172 -23.86 35.39 -6.88
N LYS A 173 -23.33 35.55 -8.11
CA LYS A 173 -23.70 36.60 -9.03
C LYS A 173 -25.19 36.59 -9.35
N ALA A 174 -25.77 35.41 -9.62
CA ALA A 174 -27.20 35.28 -9.90
C ALA A 174 -28.10 35.67 -8.72
N ARG A 175 -27.57 35.62 -7.48
CA ARG A 175 -28.23 36.07 -6.25
C ARG A 175 -27.94 37.53 -5.89
N GLY A 176 -27.21 38.28 -6.76
CA GLY A 176 -26.81 39.65 -6.47
C GLY A 176 -25.75 39.79 -5.37
N LEU A 177 -25.06 38.70 -5.01
CA LEU A 177 -24.02 38.70 -4.00
C LEU A 177 -22.64 38.93 -4.62
N PRO A 178 -21.70 39.55 -3.90
CA PRO A 178 -20.33 39.69 -4.36
C PRO A 178 -19.71 38.33 -4.60
N ALA A 179 -19.09 38.13 -5.76
CA ALA A 179 -18.49 36.86 -6.14
C ALA A 179 -17.01 37.09 -6.44
N PRO A 180 -16.12 36.26 -5.89
CA PRO A 180 -14.71 36.31 -6.19
C PRO A 180 -14.43 35.92 -7.64
N ASP A 181 -13.36 36.47 -8.20
CA ASP A 181 -12.85 36.03 -9.51
C ASP A 181 -12.16 34.70 -9.37
N ALA A 182 -12.80 33.63 -9.83
CA ALA A 182 -12.29 32.26 -9.72
C ALA A 182 -10.95 32.08 -10.48
N ASP A 183 -10.66 32.88 -11.48
CA ASP A 183 -9.43 32.77 -12.28
C ASP A 183 -8.23 33.39 -11.56
N ARG A 184 -8.48 34.32 -10.64
CA ARG A 184 -7.46 34.93 -9.79
C ARG A 184 -7.17 34.15 -8.48
N LEU A 185 -7.93 33.11 -8.21
CA LEU A 185 -7.71 32.29 -7.01
C LEU A 185 -6.33 31.62 -7.05
N GLN A 186 -5.50 31.94 -6.06
CA GLN A 186 -4.26 31.24 -5.81
C GLN A 186 -4.51 30.04 -4.89
N ILE A 187 -4.46 28.86 -5.48
CA ILE A 187 -4.64 27.61 -4.74
C ILE A 187 -3.25 27.04 -4.47
N ARG A 188 -2.87 26.94 -3.20
CA ARG A 188 -1.61 26.37 -2.77
C ARG A 188 -1.89 25.09 -1.97
N ILE A 189 -1.27 24.01 -2.36
CA ILE A 189 -1.33 22.71 -1.65
C ILE A 189 0.03 22.51 -1.00
N PRO A 190 0.17 22.80 0.31
CA PRO A 190 1.45 22.65 1.00
C PRO A 190 1.81 21.18 1.11
N ARG A 191 3.06 20.83 0.86
CA ARG A 191 3.61 19.50 1.01
C ARG A 191 4.51 19.44 2.22
N ARG A 192 4.23 18.48 3.09
CA ARG A 192 5.09 18.17 4.23
C ARG A 192 5.88 16.92 3.89
N LEU A 193 7.03 17.09 3.26
CA LEU A 193 7.97 15.99 3.06
C LEU A 193 8.67 15.69 4.39
N PRO A 194 8.94 14.42 4.70
CA PRO A 194 9.82 14.07 5.81
C PRO A 194 11.15 14.82 5.65
N ALA A 195 11.52 15.56 6.65
CA ALA A 195 12.79 16.26 6.69
C ALA A 195 13.58 15.73 7.90
N ASN A 196 14.88 15.64 7.75
CA ASN A 196 15.72 15.36 8.90
C ASN A 196 15.77 16.62 9.79
N GLU A 197 15.00 16.57 10.88
CA GLU A 197 14.89 17.71 11.81
C GLU A 197 16.24 18.06 12.45
N LEU A 198 17.11 17.06 12.65
CA LEU A 198 18.45 17.28 13.17
C LEU A 198 19.31 18.07 12.17
N GLU A 199 19.34 17.68 10.89
CA GLU A 199 20.06 18.43 9.86
C GLU A 199 19.54 19.87 9.74
N ARG A 200 18.23 20.05 9.86
CA ARG A 200 17.59 21.37 9.81
C ARG A 200 17.97 22.22 11.01
N ALA A 201 17.95 21.64 12.21
CA ALA A 201 18.38 22.31 13.43
C ALA A 201 19.88 22.69 13.39
N GLN A 202 20.73 21.80 12.86
CA GLN A 202 22.16 22.08 12.66
C GLN A 202 22.38 23.20 11.65
N ALA A 203 21.67 23.19 10.52
CA ALA A 203 21.75 24.26 9.52
C ALA A 203 21.32 25.61 10.10
N LEU A 204 20.26 25.67 10.90
CA LEU A 204 19.81 26.88 11.59
C LEU A 204 20.86 27.36 12.62
N SER A 205 21.51 26.44 13.33
CA SER A 205 22.57 26.75 14.29
C SER A 205 23.75 27.40 13.58
N LEU A 206 24.14 26.93 12.39
CA LEU A 206 25.24 27.53 11.60
C LEU A 206 24.87 28.90 11.04
N LEU A 207 23.57 29.18 10.85
CA LEU A 207 23.09 30.48 10.36
C LEU A 207 22.84 31.48 11.48
N LYS A 208 23.04 31.09 12.76
CA LYS A 208 22.93 31.99 13.91
C LYS A 208 23.99 33.08 13.82
N GLY A 209 23.56 34.34 13.86
CA GLY A 209 24.41 35.52 13.69
C GLY A 209 24.55 36.00 12.23
N ILE A 210 24.05 35.25 11.25
CA ILE A 210 23.98 35.64 9.83
C ILE A 210 22.59 36.10 9.46
N LEU A 211 21.55 35.40 9.98
CA LEU A 211 20.16 35.72 9.77
C LEU A 211 19.53 36.40 10.99
N PRO A 212 18.49 37.23 10.79
CA PRO A 212 17.70 37.77 11.89
C PRO A 212 17.11 36.68 12.76
N GLU A 213 17.02 36.90 14.07
CA GLU A 213 16.53 35.90 15.03
C GLU A 213 15.06 35.50 14.76
N GLU A 214 14.22 36.41 14.30
CA GLU A 214 12.83 36.13 13.87
C GLU A 214 12.80 35.10 12.74
N THR A 215 13.67 35.18 11.75
CA THR A 215 13.74 34.25 10.63
C THR A 215 14.24 32.86 11.09
N LEU A 216 15.11 32.80 12.08
CA LEU A 216 15.57 31.53 12.66
C LEU A 216 14.45 30.85 13.44
N ILE A 217 13.66 31.60 14.21
CA ILE A 217 12.52 31.10 14.98
C ILE A 217 11.42 30.59 14.03
N ASP A 218 11.09 31.34 13.00
CA ASP A 218 10.05 30.95 12.02
C ASP A 218 10.39 29.66 11.26
N ASN A 219 11.66 29.32 11.18
CA ASN A 219 12.14 28.10 10.52
C ASN A 219 12.55 26.98 11.49
N ALA A 220 12.41 27.17 12.80
CA ALA A 220 12.77 26.18 13.80
C ALA A 220 11.85 24.97 13.74
N PRO A 221 12.35 23.72 13.62
CA PRO A 221 11.54 22.53 13.43
C PRO A 221 10.73 22.10 14.66
N LEU A 222 11.12 22.57 15.84
CA LEU A 222 10.58 22.12 17.14
C LEU A 222 9.57 23.06 17.78
N LEU A 223 9.30 24.22 17.17
CA LEU A 223 8.33 25.16 17.72
C LEU A 223 6.93 24.89 17.13
N PRO A 224 5.89 24.78 17.99
CA PRO A 224 4.52 24.68 17.51
C PRO A 224 4.17 25.91 16.66
N SER A 225 3.39 25.71 15.60
CA SER A 225 2.96 26.72 14.63
C SER A 225 2.07 27.85 15.22
N GLU A 226 1.90 27.90 16.54
CA GLU A 226 1.15 28.95 17.23
C GLU A 226 1.79 30.34 17.17
N HIS A 227 3.11 30.40 16.92
CA HIS A 227 3.78 31.71 16.75
C HIS A 227 3.66 32.29 15.33
N GLN A 228 3.09 31.54 14.38
CA GLN A 228 2.86 32.02 13.00
C GLN A 228 1.54 32.80 12.81
N HIS A 229 0.65 32.82 13.78
CA HIS A 229 -0.69 33.43 13.66
C HIS A 229 -0.84 34.81 14.35
N ASN A 230 0.18 35.33 14.99
CA ASN A 230 0.09 36.64 15.67
C ASN A 230 0.69 37.81 14.87
N LYS A 231 0.71 37.73 13.53
CA LYS A 231 1.03 38.88 12.66
C LYS A 231 -0.11 39.08 11.65
N GLU A 232 -1.28 39.47 12.14
CA GLU A 232 -2.27 40.30 11.41
C GLU A 232 -2.54 41.58 12.20
#